data_35f4112c89595cc4765598ae4fb0b8d8
#
_entry.id   35f4112c89595cc4765598ae4fb0b8d8
#
_cell.length_a   1.000
_cell.length_b   1.000
_cell.length_c   1.000
_cell.angle_alpha   90.00
_cell.angle_beta   90.00
_cell.angle_gamma   90.00
#
_symmetry.space_group_name_H-M   'P 1'
#
loop_
_entity.id
_entity.type
_entity.pdbx_description
1 polymer ?
#
loop_
_entity_poly.entity_id
_entity_poly.type
_entity_poly.pdbx_seq_one_letter_code
_entity_poly.pdbx_strand_id
1 'polypeptide(L)'
;MNPHPIRLHVISASVRPTSAARPLARWAADRAREGGRFEVTPVDLAEIALPFLDEPAYASTGVYTHPHTRAWSALADSADAFLFVLPMYNGGFTAPFKNAIDFLHREWQGKPAGLLSYSAGGSGGAPAALMLRPVLEAVGMVPAEASAAVPGITELVTADGFRAPEGLADRLAAVLEEVATLARTPVSA
;
A
#
# COMPACT_ATOMS: atom_id res chain seq x y z
N MET A 1 -17.93 5.49 18.12
CA MET A 1 -16.50 5.10 17.91
C MET A 1 -16.47 3.61 17.71
N ASN A 2 -15.85 3.12 16.64
CA ASN A 2 -15.67 1.67 16.46
C ASN A 2 -14.71 1.18 17.56
N PRO A 3 -15.09 0.26 18.43
CA PRO A 3 -14.26 -0.15 19.57
C PRO A 3 -13.05 -1.00 19.17
N HIS A 4 -12.98 -1.42 17.90
CA HIS A 4 -11.90 -2.26 17.39
C HIS A 4 -10.84 -1.42 16.64
N PRO A 5 -9.55 -1.82 16.72
CA PRO A 5 -8.50 -1.22 15.91
C PRO A 5 -8.78 -1.44 14.41
N ILE A 6 -8.36 -0.47 13.58
CA ILE A 6 -8.48 -0.56 12.12
C ILE A 6 -7.44 -1.57 11.62
N ARG A 7 -7.86 -2.58 10.87
CA ARG A 7 -6.96 -3.56 10.25
C ARG A 7 -6.27 -2.91 9.05
N LEU A 8 -5.02 -2.51 9.25
CA LEU A 8 -4.21 -1.84 8.24
C LEU A 8 -3.24 -2.82 7.59
N HIS A 9 -3.35 -3.03 6.28
CA HIS A 9 -2.34 -3.77 5.54
C HIS A 9 -1.28 -2.82 4.98
N VAL A 10 -0.02 -3.03 5.37
CA VAL A 10 1.14 -2.29 4.86
C VAL A 10 1.79 -3.11 3.75
N ILE A 11 1.55 -2.71 2.50
CA ILE A 11 1.92 -3.48 1.32
C ILE A 11 3.22 -2.96 0.71
N SER A 12 4.26 -3.80 0.71
CA SER A 12 5.50 -3.60 -0.04
C SER A 12 5.27 -3.91 -1.52
N ALA A 13 5.25 -2.87 -2.37
CA ALA A 13 4.87 -2.97 -3.79
C ALA A 13 6.02 -3.32 -4.75
N SER A 14 7.18 -3.73 -4.23
CA SER A 14 8.34 -4.10 -5.03
C SER A 14 8.70 -5.56 -4.87
N VAL A 15 8.82 -6.27 -5.98
CA VAL A 15 9.24 -7.70 -6.00
C VAL A 15 10.74 -7.89 -6.26
N ARG A 16 11.54 -6.81 -6.31
CA ARG A 16 13.00 -6.94 -6.50
C ARG A 16 13.64 -7.59 -5.29
N PRO A 17 14.58 -8.55 -5.45
CA PRO A 17 15.27 -9.21 -4.33
C PRO A 17 15.95 -8.23 -3.37
N THR A 18 16.55 -7.16 -3.89
CA THR A 18 17.26 -6.10 -3.13
C THR A 18 16.39 -4.86 -2.92
N SER A 19 15.07 -5.06 -2.75
CA SER A 19 14.14 -3.93 -2.65
C SER A 19 14.29 -3.16 -1.34
N ALA A 20 14.39 -1.83 -1.45
CA ALA A 20 14.29 -0.92 -0.33
C ALA A 20 12.86 -0.83 0.27
N ALA A 21 11.86 -1.37 -0.42
CA ALA A 21 10.47 -1.36 0.08
C ALA A 21 10.33 -2.13 1.39
N ARG A 22 11.00 -3.28 1.55
CA ARG A 22 10.87 -4.12 2.75
C ARG A 22 11.31 -3.41 4.04
N PRO A 23 12.53 -2.86 4.15
CA PRO A 23 12.92 -2.14 5.36
C PRO A 23 12.09 -0.88 5.58
N LEU A 24 11.69 -0.15 4.52
CA LEU A 24 10.80 1.01 4.62
C LEU A 24 9.40 0.62 5.09
N ALA A 25 8.82 -0.47 4.56
CA ALA A 25 7.52 -0.97 4.97
C ALA A 25 7.51 -1.47 6.42
N ARG A 26 8.57 -2.11 6.87
CA ARG A 26 8.75 -2.48 8.28
C ARG A 26 8.71 -1.26 9.18
N TRP A 27 9.55 -0.28 8.87
CA TRP A 27 9.57 0.98 9.63
C TRP A 27 8.19 1.65 9.67
N ALA A 28 7.50 1.73 8.53
CA ALA A 28 6.17 2.32 8.46
C ALA A 28 5.13 1.53 9.27
N ALA A 29 5.20 0.19 9.24
CA ALA A 29 4.34 -0.68 10.02
C ALA A 29 4.56 -0.48 11.53
N ASP A 30 5.81 -0.32 11.97
CA ASP A 30 6.14 -0.07 13.37
C ASP A 30 5.60 1.30 13.82
N ARG A 31 5.75 2.34 13.00
CA ARG A 31 5.13 3.65 13.26
C ARG A 31 3.60 3.59 13.35
N ALA A 32 2.97 2.82 12.47
CA ALA A 32 1.51 2.67 12.50
C ALA A 32 1.01 1.97 13.78
N ARG A 33 1.79 1.03 14.34
CA ARG A 33 1.45 0.33 15.60
C ARG A 33 1.54 1.22 16.83
N GLU A 34 2.45 2.18 16.87
CA GLU A 34 2.74 3.01 18.05
C GLU A 34 1.51 3.76 18.58
N GLY A 35 0.62 4.19 17.71
CA GLY A 35 -0.59 4.92 18.10
C GLY A 35 -1.73 4.05 18.64
N GLY A 36 -1.64 2.70 18.60
CA GLY A 36 -2.68 1.76 19.04
C GLY A 36 -3.98 1.83 18.24
N ARG A 37 -4.04 2.62 17.17
CA ARG A 37 -5.22 2.79 16.31
C ARG A 37 -5.36 1.70 15.27
N PHE A 38 -4.26 1.08 14.89
CA PHE A 38 -4.19 0.09 13.84
C PHE A 38 -3.74 -1.27 14.37
N GLU A 39 -4.42 -2.31 13.91
CA GLU A 39 -3.89 -3.66 13.86
C GLU A 39 -3.19 -3.84 12.53
N VAL A 40 -1.85 -3.98 12.55
CA VAL A 40 -1.02 -3.86 11.34
C VAL A 40 -0.55 -5.21 10.84
N THR A 41 -0.92 -5.55 9.61
CA THR A 41 -0.44 -6.72 8.85
C THR A 41 0.54 -6.28 7.75
N PRO A 42 1.83 -6.61 7.87
CA PRO A 42 2.77 -6.43 6.75
C PRO A 42 2.49 -7.42 5.62
N VAL A 43 2.52 -6.95 4.37
CA VAL A 43 2.32 -7.77 3.17
C VAL A 43 3.42 -7.47 2.17
N ASP A 44 4.13 -8.51 1.69
CA ASP A 44 5.15 -8.37 0.64
C ASP A 44 4.65 -9.00 -0.66
N LEU A 45 4.48 -8.20 -1.72
CA LEU A 45 4.05 -8.72 -3.02
C LEU A 45 5.03 -9.73 -3.62
N ALA A 46 6.30 -9.71 -3.20
CA ALA A 46 7.25 -10.75 -3.63
C ALA A 46 6.95 -12.12 -3.00
N GLU A 47 6.39 -12.15 -1.79
CA GLU A 47 5.98 -13.38 -1.12
C GLU A 47 4.62 -13.87 -1.63
N ILE A 48 3.71 -12.95 -1.96
CA ILE A 48 2.44 -13.28 -2.61
C ILE A 48 2.67 -13.93 -3.97
N ALA A 49 3.70 -13.47 -4.71
CA ALA A 49 4.18 -14.06 -5.96
C ALA A 49 3.08 -14.33 -7.01
N LEU A 50 2.16 -13.38 -7.19
CA LEU A 50 1.12 -13.48 -8.21
C LEU A 50 1.73 -13.64 -9.60
N PRO A 51 1.25 -14.57 -10.44
CA PRO A 51 1.57 -14.57 -11.87
C PRO A 51 1.03 -13.30 -12.53
N PHE A 52 1.29 -13.08 -13.81
CA PHE A 52 0.46 -12.13 -14.54
C PHE A 52 -0.99 -12.57 -14.52
N LEU A 53 -1.91 -11.58 -14.51
CA LEU A 53 -3.34 -11.83 -14.40
C LEU A 53 -3.79 -12.92 -15.38
N ASP A 54 -4.23 -14.04 -14.82
CA ASP A 54 -4.60 -15.29 -15.54
C ASP A 54 -6.02 -15.76 -15.24
N GLU A 55 -6.81 -14.95 -14.51
CA GLU A 55 -8.22 -15.28 -14.29
C GLU A 55 -9.03 -15.18 -15.58
N PRO A 56 -9.87 -16.20 -15.88
CA PRO A 56 -10.69 -16.19 -17.10
C PRO A 56 -11.86 -15.21 -17.02
N ALA A 57 -12.33 -14.87 -15.82
CA ALA A 57 -13.42 -13.93 -15.60
C ALA A 57 -12.89 -12.54 -15.21
N TYR A 58 -13.67 -11.49 -15.48
CA TYR A 58 -13.35 -10.16 -14.99
C TYR A 58 -13.42 -10.11 -13.46
N ALA A 59 -12.48 -9.41 -12.81
CA ALA A 59 -12.43 -9.26 -11.36
C ALA A 59 -13.72 -8.67 -10.75
N SER A 60 -14.44 -7.83 -11.51
CA SER A 60 -15.72 -7.25 -11.11
C SER A 60 -16.84 -8.28 -10.88
N THR A 61 -16.70 -9.49 -11.42
CA THR A 61 -17.68 -10.59 -11.17
C THR A 61 -17.52 -11.20 -9.78
N GLY A 62 -16.36 -11.04 -9.13
CA GLY A 62 -16.03 -11.68 -7.86
C GLY A 62 -15.85 -13.21 -7.97
N VAL A 63 -15.75 -13.74 -9.19
CA VAL A 63 -15.53 -15.18 -9.44
C VAL A 63 -14.05 -15.42 -9.69
N TYR A 64 -13.38 -16.06 -8.72
CA TYR A 64 -11.96 -16.35 -8.77
C TYR A 64 -11.70 -17.85 -8.88
N THR A 65 -11.09 -18.24 -10.00
CA THR A 65 -10.86 -19.66 -10.36
C THR A 65 -9.58 -20.19 -9.71
N HIS A 66 -8.54 -19.37 -9.65
CA HIS A 66 -7.21 -19.81 -9.22
C HIS A 66 -7.02 -19.72 -7.70
N PRO A 67 -6.31 -20.69 -7.08
CA PRO A 67 -6.02 -20.65 -5.64
C PRO A 67 -5.25 -19.41 -5.19
N HIS A 68 -4.29 -18.93 -6.00
CA HIS A 68 -3.51 -17.73 -5.69
C HIS A 68 -4.39 -16.47 -5.66
N THR A 69 -5.37 -16.36 -6.57
CA THR A 69 -6.31 -15.24 -6.57
C THR A 69 -7.22 -15.29 -5.34
N ARG A 70 -7.75 -16.47 -5.00
CA ARG A 70 -8.58 -16.61 -3.79
C ARG A 70 -7.81 -16.29 -2.51
N ALA A 71 -6.54 -16.70 -2.43
CA ALA A 71 -5.68 -16.36 -1.29
C ALA A 71 -5.42 -14.86 -1.19
N TRP A 72 -5.12 -14.21 -2.34
CA TRP A 72 -4.93 -12.77 -2.42
C TRP A 72 -6.22 -12.01 -2.09
N SER A 73 -7.37 -12.45 -2.61
CA SER A 73 -8.69 -11.90 -2.30
C SER A 73 -8.97 -11.97 -0.79
N ALA A 74 -8.80 -13.13 -0.17
CA ALA A 74 -9.04 -13.30 1.26
C ALA A 74 -8.14 -12.40 2.11
N LEU A 75 -6.86 -12.24 1.72
CA LEU A 75 -5.94 -11.34 2.40
C LEU A 75 -6.38 -9.88 2.23
N ALA A 76 -6.66 -9.41 1.01
CA ALA A 76 -7.09 -8.04 0.76
C ALA A 76 -8.44 -7.71 1.42
N ASP A 77 -9.39 -8.67 1.41
CA ASP A 77 -10.70 -8.51 2.04
C ASP A 77 -10.62 -8.34 3.55
N SER A 78 -9.62 -8.97 4.19
CA SER A 78 -9.41 -8.86 5.65
C SER A 78 -8.95 -7.49 6.13
N ALA A 79 -8.50 -6.59 5.24
CA ALA A 79 -8.10 -5.23 5.58
C ALA A 79 -9.30 -4.27 5.65
N ASP A 80 -9.23 -3.30 6.56
CA ASP A 80 -10.14 -2.14 6.57
C ASP A 80 -9.52 -0.95 5.82
N ALA A 81 -8.18 -0.91 5.72
CA ALA A 81 -7.42 0.15 5.07
C ALA A 81 -6.06 -0.36 4.58
N PHE A 82 -5.42 0.40 3.70
CA PHE A 82 -4.12 0.07 3.14
C PHE A 82 -3.12 1.21 3.29
N LEU A 83 -1.83 0.85 3.48
CA LEU A 83 -0.69 1.73 3.26
C LEU A 83 0.19 1.10 2.18
N PHE A 84 0.28 1.71 1.01
CA PHE A 84 1.10 1.23 -0.09
C PHE A 84 2.49 1.85 -0.04
N VAL A 85 3.52 1.01 0.08
CA VAL A 85 4.94 1.40 0.06
C VAL A 85 5.48 1.10 -1.34
N LEU A 86 5.62 2.15 -2.17
CA LEU A 86 5.83 1.99 -3.61
C LEU A 86 7.09 2.68 -4.12
N PRO A 87 7.92 1.98 -4.92
CA PRO A 87 9.00 2.60 -5.66
C PRO A 87 8.49 3.32 -6.90
N MET A 88 9.28 4.28 -7.35
CA MET A 88 9.14 4.82 -8.70
C MET A 88 10.13 4.13 -9.65
N TYR A 89 9.62 3.51 -10.71
CA TYR A 89 10.40 2.97 -11.81
C TYR A 89 10.04 3.69 -13.10
N ASN A 90 11.04 4.36 -13.71
CA ASN A 90 10.86 5.09 -14.97
C ASN A 90 9.66 6.07 -14.94
N GLY A 91 9.47 6.78 -13.83
CA GLY A 91 8.41 7.76 -13.66
C GLY A 91 7.07 7.20 -13.16
N GLY A 92 6.85 5.88 -13.17
CA GLY A 92 5.61 5.23 -12.78
C GLY A 92 5.72 4.30 -11.58
N PHE A 93 4.58 3.79 -11.13
CA PHE A 93 4.49 2.70 -10.14
C PHE A 93 4.80 1.34 -10.80
N THR A 94 4.99 0.29 -9.99
CA THR A 94 5.50 -0.99 -10.47
C THR A 94 4.44 -1.84 -11.18
N ALA A 95 4.86 -2.60 -12.20
CA ALA A 95 3.99 -3.54 -12.90
C ALA A 95 3.42 -4.63 -11.95
N PRO A 96 4.19 -5.25 -11.02
CA PRO A 96 3.63 -6.19 -10.05
C PRO A 96 2.54 -5.58 -9.17
N PHE A 97 2.65 -4.30 -8.81
CA PHE A 97 1.62 -3.64 -8.02
C PHE A 97 0.34 -3.41 -8.83
N LYS A 98 0.47 -2.93 -10.09
CA LYS A 98 -0.69 -2.82 -11.00
C LYS A 98 -1.37 -4.17 -11.19
N ASN A 99 -0.59 -5.21 -11.41
CA ASN A 99 -1.08 -6.57 -11.56
C ASN A 99 -1.86 -7.03 -10.31
N ALA A 100 -1.33 -6.78 -9.11
CA ALA A 100 -2.00 -7.14 -7.86
C ALA A 100 -3.34 -6.41 -7.65
N ILE A 101 -3.43 -5.14 -8.09
CA ILE A 101 -4.69 -4.39 -8.09
C ILE A 101 -5.70 -5.01 -9.07
N ASP A 102 -5.27 -5.38 -10.27
CA ASP A 102 -6.14 -5.86 -11.34
C ASP A 102 -6.75 -7.25 -11.08
N PHE A 103 -6.11 -8.06 -10.23
CA PHE A 103 -6.66 -9.35 -9.82
C PHE A 103 -7.98 -9.26 -9.06
N LEU A 104 -8.25 -8.12 -8.39
CA LEU A 104 -9.36 -7.95 -7.46
C LEU A 104 -10.21 -6.72 -7.82
N HIS A 105 -11.43 -6.69 -7.30
CA HIS A 105 -12.31 -5.53 -7.49
C HIS A 105 -13.06 -5.18 -6.21
N ARG A 106 -13.94 -6.05 -5.72
CA ARG A 106 -14.81 -5.79 -4.55
C ARG A 106 -14.01 -5.58 -3.28
N GLU A 107 -12.83 -6.20 -3.17
CA GLU A 107 -11.96 -6.15 -2.01
C GLU A 107 -11.35 -4.77 -1.80
N TRP A 108 -11.37 -3.92 -2.82
CA TRP A 108 -10.88 -2.54 -2.79
C TRP A 108 -11.97 -1.53 -2.46
N GLN A 109 -13.24 -1.86 -2.74
CA GLN A 109 -14.35 -0.90 -2.70
C GLN A 109 -14.49 -0.21 -1.34
N GLY A 110 -14.48 1.13 -1.37
CA GLY A 110 -14.67 1.99 -0.21
C GLY A 110 -13.52 1.99 0.80
N LYS A 111 -12.43 1.23 0.57
CA LYS A 111 -11.33 1.15 1.53
C LYS A 111 -10.33 2.29 1.33
N PRO A 112 -9.91 2.97 2.42
CA PRO A 112 -8.90 4.02 2.35
C PRO A 112 -7.51 3.48 1.99
N ALA A 113 -6.75 4.31 1.27
CA ALA A 113 -5.38 4.00 0.86
C ALA A 113 -4.43 5.17 1.15
N GLY A 114 -3.43 4.96 2.00
CA GLY A 114 -2.29 5.84 2.19
C GLY A 114 -1.15 5.51 1.23
N LEU A 115 -0.38 6.53 0.83
CA LEU A 115 0.74 6.37 -0.10
C LEU A 115 2.06 6.80 0.55
N LEU A 116 3.02 5.86 0.60
CA LEU A 116 4.41 6.09 0.99
C LEU A 116 5.30 5.72 -0.19
N SER A 117 5.73 6.71 -0.96
CA SER A 117 6.57 6.49 -2.13
C SER A 117 8.05 6.66 -1.85
N TYR A 118 8.91 6.07 -2.68
CA TYR A 118 10.35 6.25 -2.59
C TYR A 118 11.05 6.17 -3.96
N SER A 119 12.20 6.83 -4.05
CA SER A 119 13.11 6.69 -5.20
C SER A 119 14.55 6.98 -4.82
N ALA A 120 15.52 6.58 -5.66
CA ALA A 120 16.91 6.99 -5.51
C ALA A 120 17.12 8.49 -5.81
N GLY A 121 16.27 9.08 -6.66
CA GLY A 121 16.32 10.49 -7.01
C GLY A 121 15.56 11.40 -6.03
N GLY A 122 15.67 12.71 -6.27
CA GLY A 122 15.15 13.76 -5.39
C GLY A 122 13.62 13.85 -5.30
N SER A 123 12.87 13.23 -6.24
CA SER A 123 11.40 13.24 -6.19
C SER A 123 10.80 12.34 -5.11
N GLY A 124 11.58 11.40 -4.54
CA GLY A 124 11.08 10.45 -3.56
C GLY A 124 9.95 9.55 -4.06
N GLY A 125 9.78 9.43 -5.38
CA GLY A 125 8.72 8.64 -5.98
C GLY A 125 7.36 9.34 -6.07
N ALA A 126 7.25 10.62 -5.71
CA ALA A 126 5.99 11.37 -5.76
C ALA A 126 5.25 11.29 -7.10
N PRO A 127 5.91 11.34 -8.29
CA PRO A 127 5.21 11.15 -9.56
C PRO A 127 4.50 9.81 -9.69
N ALA A 128 5.10 8.72 -9.19
CA ALA A 128 4.47 7.40 -9.22
C ALA A 128 3.25 7.33 -8.29
N ALA A 129 3.32 7.96 -7.12
CA ALA A 129 2.18 8.07 -6.22
C ALA A 129 1.03 8.86 -6.85
N LEU A 130 1.34 9.97 -7.52
CA LEU A 130 0.34 10.78 -8.23
C LEU A 130 -0.33 10.00 -9.37
N MET A 131 0.44 9.27 -10.17
CA MET A 131 -0.09 8.42 -11.25
C MET A 131 -0.96 7.28 -10.73
N LEU A 132 -0.71 6.81 -9.52
CA LEU A 132 -1.46 5.70 -8.93
C LEU A 132 -2.86 6.12 -8.47
N ARG A 133 -3.06 7.36 -8.01
CA ARG A 133 -4.33 7.84 -7.46
C ARG A 133 -5.54 7.51 -8.35
N PRO A 134 -5.58 7.90 -9.63
CA PRO A 134 -6.73 7.60 -10.48
C PRO A 134 -6.95 6.08 -10.68
N VAL A 135 -5.90 5.26 -10.57
CA VAL A 135 -6.04 3.79 -10.62
C VAL A 135 -6.75 3.26 -9.38
N LEU A 136 -6.39 3.76 -8.19
CA LEU A 136 -7.04 3.38 -6.94
C LEU A 136 -8.52 3.83 -6.92
N GLU A 137 -8.78 5.04 -7.36
CA GLU A 137 -10.15 5.58 -7.49
C GLU A 137 -11.00 4.75 -8.47
N ALA A 138 -10.42 4.32 -9.61
CA ALA A 138 -11.10 3.50 -10.60
C ALA A 138 -11.53 2.12 -10.07
N VAL A 139 -10.83 1.59 -9.07
CA VAL A 139 -11.23 0.35 -8.36
C VAL A 139 -12.02 0.63 -7.08
N GLY A 140 -12.47 1.87 -6.88
CA GLY A 140 -13.33 2.27 -5.78
C GLY A 140 -12.65 2.45 -4.42
N MET A 141 -11.31 2.52 -4.37
CA MET A 141 -10.60 2.91 -3.16
C MET A 141 -10.72 4.42 -2.91
N VAL A 142 -10.44 4.84 -1.68
CA VAL A 142 -10.41 6.25 -1.27
C VAL A 142 -8.97 6.63 -0.89
N PRO A 143 -8.16 7.14 -1.85
CA PRO A 143 -6.80 7.57 -1.55
C PRO A 143 -6.78 8.78 -0.61
N ALA A 144 -6.00 8.72 0.47
CA ALA A 144 -5.75 9.87 1.33
C ALA A 144 -5.12 11.02 0.54
N GLU A 145 -5.51 12.27 0.79
CA GLU A 145 -4.92 13.45 0.14
C GLU A 145 -3.43 13.59 0.50
N ALA A 146 -3.12 13.39 1.78
CA ALA A 146 -1.74 13.34 2.26
C ALA A 146 -0.99 12.16 1.66
N SER A 147 0.28 12.39 1.33
CA SER A 147 1.22 11.34 0.92
C SER A 147 2.61 11.63 1.48
N ALA A 148 3.40 10.59 1.70
CA ALA A 148 4.79 10.72 2.11
C ALA A 148 5.73 10.25 1.00
N ALA A 149 6.79 11.03 0.73
CA ALA A 149 7.79 10.71 -0.26
C ALA A 149 9.19 10.62 0.38
N VAL A 150 9.98 9.63 -0.03
CA VAL A 150 11.32 9.35 0.49
C VAL A 150 12.35 9.48 -0.63
N PRO A 151 12.98 10.65 -0.81
CA PRO A 151 14.08 10.82 -1.75
C PRO A 151 15.35 10.14 -1.24
N GLY A 152 16.28 9.82 -2.15
CA GLY A 152 17.61 9.30 -1.80
C GLY A 152 17.58 7.96 -1.05
N ILE A 153 16.62 7.10 -1.31
CA ILE A 153 16.36 5.86 -0.54
C ILE A 153 17.59 4.97 -0.40
N THR A 154 18.50 5.00 -1.38
CA THR A 154 19.73 4.18 -1.40
C THR A 154 20.70 4.52 -0.27
N GLU A 155 20.67 5.76 0.23
CA GLU A 155 21.51 6.23 1.34
C GLU A 155 20.85 5.98 2.70
N LEU A 156 19.55 5.68 2.70
CA LEU A 156 18.72 5.51 3.89
C LEU A 156 18.55 4.04 4.29
N VAL A 157 18.80 3.10 3.37
CA VAL A 157 18.77 1.66 3.66
C VAL A 157 20.18 1.17 3.93
N THR A 158 20.37 0.59 5.10
CA THR A 158 21.65 0.05 5.60
C THR A 158 21.49 -1.43 5.96
N ALA A 159 22.60 -2.07 6.37
CA ALA A 159 22.54 -3.44 6.89
C ALA A 159 21.66 -3.56 8.15
N ASP A 160 21.55 -2.49 8.94
CA ASP A 160 20.75 -2.44 10.18
C ASP A 160 19.28 -2.08 9.93
N GLY A 161 18.89 -1.80 8.68
CA GLY A 161 17.53 -1.46 8.31
C GLY A 161 17.37 -0.10 7.64
N PHE A 162 16.22 0.56 7.87
CA PHE A 162 15.90 1.87 7.30
C PHE A 162 16.13 2.99 8.31
N ARG A 163 16.91 3.98 7.93
CA ARG A 163 17.13 5.21 8.68
C ARG A 163 16.22 6.31 8.16
N ALA A 164 15.18 6.64 8.92
CA ALA A 164 14.23 7.66 8.53
C ALA A 164 14.89 9.06 8.49
N PRO A 165 14.75 9.82 7.40
CA PRO A 165 15.17 11.20 7.35
C PRO A 165 14.24 12.08 8.21
N GLU A 166 14.75 13.27 8.57
CA GLU A 166 14.01 14.24 9.36
C GLU A 166 12.64 14.57 8.76
N GLY A 167 11.62 14.68 9.59
CA GLY A 167 10.25 14.99 9.21
C GLY A 167 9.49 13.88 8.48
N LEU A 168 10.10 12.72 8.16
CA LEU A 168 9.38 11.63 7.52
C LEU A 168 8.33 11.03 8.45
N ALA A 169 8.65 10.90 9.74
CA ALA A 169 7.71 10.38 10.73
C ALA A 169 6.43 11.24 10.80
N ASP A 170 6.57 12.56 10.78
CA ASP A 170 5.42 13.48 10.82
C ASP A 170 4.59 13.41 9.53
N ARG A 171 5.24 13.32 8.37
CA ARG A 171 4.53 13.13 7.10
C ARG A 171 3.76 11.81 7.06
N LEU A 172 4.37 10.73 7.53
CA LEU A 172 3.69 9.45 7.62
C LEU A 172 2.54 9.49 8.63
N ALA A 173 2.72 10.17 9.77
CA ALA A 173 1.66 10.34 10.76
C ALA A 173 0.46 11.07 10.16
N ALA A 174 0.66 12.11 9.34
CA ALA A 174 -0.43 12.80 8.64
C ALA A 174 -1.20 11.86 7.68
N VAL A 175 -0.48 11.03 6.92
CA VAL A 175 -1.10 10.01 6.04
C VAL A 175 -1.95 9.03 6.86
N LEU A 176 -1.38 8.50 7.95
CA LEU A 176 -2.07 7.51 8.81
C LEU A 176 -3.27 8.11 9.53
N GLU A 177 -3.20 9.38 9.94
CA GLU A 177 -4.35 10.10 10.55
C GLU A 177 -5.51 10.20 9.57
N GLU A 178 -5.23 10.59 8.33
CA GLU A 178 -6.26 10.71 7.31
C GLU A 178 -6.84 9.34 6.94
N VAL A 179 -6.00 8.31 6.76
CA VAL A 179 -6.45 6.93 6.53
C VAL A 179 -7.37 6.46 7.67
N ALA A 180 -7.01 6.76 8.92
CA ALA A 180 -7.85 6.39 10.06
C ALA A 180 -9.18 7.14 10.09
N THR A 181 -9.20 8.39 9.67
CA THR A 181 -10.41 9.21 9.57
C THR A 181 -11.34 8.66 8.48
N LEU A 182 -10.79 8.39 7.29
CA LEU A 182 -11.53 7.82 6.17
C LEU A 182 -12.11 6.44 6.49
N ALA A 183 -11.34 5.57 7.18
CA ALA A 183 -11.79 4.23 7.57
C ALA A 183 -12.96 4.22 8.58
N ARG A 184 -13.16 5.33 9.30
CA ARG A 184 -14.26 5.48 10.25
C ARG A 184 -15.48 6.19 9.68
N THR A 185 -15.34 6.79 8.51
CA THR A 185 -16.42 7.50 7.82
C THR A 185 -17.24 6.48 7.03
N PRO A 186 -18.54 6.35 7.27
CA PRO A 186 -19.39 5.49 6.46
C PRO A 186 -19.30 5.92 4.99
N VAL A 187 -19.06 4.99 4.10
CA VAL A 187 -19.18 5.26 2.65
C VAL A 187 -20.67 5.54 2.39
N SER A 188 -20.98 6.76 1.97
CA SER A 188 -22.35 7.08 1.54
C SER A 188 -22.68 6.23 0.32
N ALA A 189 -23.73 5.40 0.45
CA ALA A 189 -24.23 4.54 -0.61
C ALA A 189 -24.81 5.37 -1.77
#